data_bc7cc67fc584ad70f695a4dbe25ecbc8
#
_entry.id   bc7cc67fc584ad70f695a4dbe25ecbc8
#
_cell.length_a   1.000
_cell.length_b   1.000
_cell.length_c   1.000
_cell.angle_alpha   90.00
_cell.angle_beta   90.00
_cell.angle_gamma   90.00
#
_symmetry.space_group_name_H-M   'P 1'
#
loop_
_entity.id
_entity.type
_entity.pdbx_description
1 polymer ?
#
loop_
_entity_poly.entity_id
_entity_poly.type
_entity_poly.pdbx_seq_one_letter_code
_entity_poly.pdbx_strand_id
1 'polypeptide(L)'
;MGWILIILIAAGVAVLARIFASLRKLRNAETNDWDTKMIKHLRAQGGDPFQPYQVDFFFALPSEAACAQVQRALEAEGFNVDAKAVPETADHPFSLHASKALRLSIPDMRELTQRFSELAASAGGRYDGWAAADNPQRFSV
;
A
#
# COMPACT_ATOMS: atom_id res chain seq x y z
N MET A 1 -42.52 8.99 -20.06
CA MET A 1 -41.39 9.93 -19.78
C MET A 1 -40.38 9.42 -18.74
N GLY A 2 -40.69 8.43 -17.95
CA GLY A 2 -39.73 7.83 -16.99
C GLY A 2 -38.56 7.08 -17.61
N TRP A 3 -38.66 6.66 -18.85
CA TRP A 3 -37.59 5.90 -19.52
C TRP A 3 -36.36 6.74 -19.87
N ILE A 4 -36.58 8.01 -20.22
CA ILE A 4 -35.50 8.95 -20.57
C ILE A 4 -34.64 9.25 -19.33
N LEU A 5 -35.27 9.38 -18.15
CA LEU A 5 -34.59 9.56 -16.88
C LEU A 5 -33.75 8.34 -16.50
N ILE A 6 -34.27 7.14 -16.71
CA ILE A 6 -33.55 5.89 -16.43
C ILE A 6 -32.33 5.75 -17.35
N ILE A 7 -32.48 6.08 -18.64
CA ILE A 7 -31.36 6.04 -19.59
C ILE A 7 -30.29 7.09 -19.26
N LEU A 8 -30.67 8.29 -18.83
CA LEU A 8 -29.75 9.34 -18.41
C LEU A 8 -28.98 8.96 -17.14
N ILE A 9 -29.65 8.33 -16.17
CA ILE A 9 -29.01 7.85 -14.93
C ILE A 9 -28.04 6.71 -15.24
N ALA A 10 -28.44 5.76 -16.08
CA ALA A 10 -27.59 4.65 -16.50
C ALA A 10 -26.34 5.13 -17.26
N ALA A 11 -26.49 6.10 -18.15
CA ALA A 11 -25.37 6.70 -18.88
C ALA A 11 -24.42 7.46 -17.92
N GLY A 12 -24.96 8.19 -16.95
CA GLY A 12 -24.16 8.89 -15.94
C GLY A 12 -23.35 7.95 -15.05
N VAL A 13 -23.94 6.85 -14.62
CA VAL A 13 -23.25 5.82 -13.82
C VAL A 13 -22.15 5.13 -14.63
N ALA A 14 -22.39 4.84 -15.91
CA ALA A 14 -21.38 4.25 -16.78
C ALA A 14 -20.16 5.16 -17.00
N VAL A 15 -20.38 6.47 -17.16
CA VAL A 15 -19.32 7.47 -17.30
C VAL A 15 -18.52 7.60 -16.01
N LEU A 16 -19.18 7.67 -14.86
CA LEU A 16 -18.53 7.70 -13.55
C LEU A 16 -17.71 6.46 -13.30
N ALA A 17 -18.22 5.28 -13.64
CA ALA A 17 -17.49 4.02 -13.51
C ALA A 17 -16.22 3.99 -14.38
N ARG A 18 -16.28 4.53 -15.60
CA ARG A 18 -15.11 4.66 -16.48
C ARG A 18 -14.07 5.62 -15.95
N ILE A 19 -14.48 6.78 -15.43
CA ILE A 19 -13.59 7.76 -14.82
C ILE A 19 -12.92 7.14 -13.59
N PHE A 20 -13.67 6.45 -12.75
CA PHE A 20 -13.15 5.79 -11.57
C PHE A 20 -12.14 4.69 -11.91
N ALA A 21 -12.44 3.86 -12.92
CA ALA A 21 -11.53 2.82 -13.42
C ALA A 21 -10.24 3.42 -14.01
N SER A 22 -10.34 4.54 -14.73
CA SER A 22 -9.18 5.24 -15.29
C SER A 22 -8.30 5.83 -14.20
N LEU A 23 -8.89 6.46 -13.18
CA LEU A 23 -8.16 6.99 -12.02
C LEU A 23 -7.45 5.88 -11.22
N ARG A 24 -8.13 4.74 -11.06
CA ARG A 24 -7.55 3.57 -10.40
C ARG A 24 -6.36 3.02 -11.18
N LYS A 25 -6.45 2.98 -12.51
CA LYS A 25 -5.38 2.53 -13.39
C LYS A 25 -4.17 3.46 -13.36
N LEU A 26 -4.40 4.76 -13.33
CA LEU A 26 -3.33 5.78 -13.19
C LEU A 26 -2.63 5.67 -11.84
N ARG A 27 -3.37 5.54 -10.76
CA ARG A 27 -2.79 5.34 -9.41
C ARG A 27 -1.94 4.08 -9.34
N ASN A 28 -2.41 2.98 -9.91
CA ASN A 28 -1.64 1.73 -9.96
C ASN A 28 -0.38 1.86 -10.80
N ALA A 29 -0.42 2.59 -11.91
CA ALA A 29 0.73 2.84 -12.76
C ALA A 29 1.79 3.70 -12.05
N GLU A 30 1.40 4.75 -11.34
CA GLU A 30 2.32 5.58 -10.54
C GLU A 30 2.99 4.78 -9.41
N THR A 31 2.22 3.98 -8.70
CA THR A 31 2.70 3.12 -7.62
C THR A 31 3.69 2.08 -8.14
N ASN A 32 3.39 1.44 -9.28
CA ASN A 32 4.27 0.48 -9.92
C ASN A 32 5.59 1.10 -10.36
N ASP A 33 5.57 2.33 -10.87
CA ASP A 33 6.76 3.07 -11.26
C ASP A 33 7.64 3.41 -10.04
N TRP A 34 7.02 3.78 -8.92
CA TRP A 34 7.72 4.05 -7.66
C TRP A 34 8.44 2.80 -7.12
N ASP A 35 7.77 1.66 -7.11
CA ASP A 35 8.37 0.39 -6.69
C ASP A 35 9.60 0.05 -7.52
N THR A 36 9.50 0.18 -8.84
CA THR A 36 10.60 -0.06 -9.76
C THR A 36 11.78 0.89 -9.52
N LYS A 37 11.50 2.18 -9.34
CA LYS A 37 12.52 3.19 -9.05
C LYS A 37 13.24 2.93 -7.74
N MET A 38 12.50 2.59 -6.69
CA MET A 38 13.08 2.30 -5.38
C MET A 38 14.00 1.07 -5.42
N ILE A 39 13.59 0.01 -6.08
CA ILE A 39 14.42 -1.20 -6.22
C ILE A 39 15.67 -0.92 -7.03
N LYS A 40 15.57 -0.18 -8.14
CA LYS A 40 16.73 0.24 -8.93
C LYS A 40 17.70 1.11 -8.13
N HIS A 41 17.17 2.01 -7.32
CA HIS A 41 17.96 2.86 -6.43
C HIS A 41 18.74 2.04 -5.42
N LEU A 42 18.08 1.07 -4.76
CA LEU A 42 18.72 0.17 -3.80
C LEU A 42 19.80 -0.70 -4.44
N ARG A 43 19.59 -1.17 -5.67
CA ARG A 43 20.59 -1.92 -6.43
C ARG A 43 21.78 -1.06 -6.81
N ALA A 44 21.56 0.20 -7.20
CA ALA A 44 22.61 1.16 -7.53
C ALA A 44 23.50 1.50 -6.32
N GLN A 45 22.99 1.41 -5.11
CA GLN A 45 23.76 1.59 -3.88
C GLN A 45 24.58 0.36 -3.46
N GLY A 46 24.67 -0.66 -4.30
CA GLY A 46 25.43 -1.88 -4.04
C GLY A 46 24.67 -2.96 -3.29
N GLY A 47 23.34 -2.87 -3.23
CA GLY A 47 22.48 -3.89 -2.64
C GLY A 47 22.48 -5.19 -3.44
N ASP A 48 22.63 -6.32 -2.76
CA ASP A 48 22.55 -7.65 -3.37
C ASP A 48 21.05 -8.01 -3.55
N PRO A 49 20.58 -8.27 -4.80
CA PRO A 49 19.18 -8.61 -5.04
C PRO A 49 18.76 -9.97 -4.45
N PHE A 50 19.70 -10.80 -4.03
CA PHE A 50 19.45 -12.12 -3.44
C PHE A 50 19.40 -12.11 -1.92
N GLN A 51 19.77 -10.99 -1.27
CA GLN A 51 19.71 -10.88 0.18
C GLN A 51 18.37 -10.30 0.65
N PRO A 52 17.83 -10.76 1.80
CA PRO A 52 16.64 -10.16 2.37
C PRO A 52 16.96 -8.78 2.94
N TYR A 53 16.04 -7.85 2.72
CA TYR A 53 16.06 -6.52 3.31
C TYR A 53 14.97 -6.40 4.37
N GLN A 54 15.21 -5.60 5.39
CA GLN A 54 14.16 -5.21 6.33
C GLN A 54 13.29 -4.16 5.64
N VAL A 55 12.07 -4.56 5.28
CA VAL A 55 11.13 -3.70 4.57
C VAL A 55 10.06 -3.21 5.53
N ASP A 56 9.85 -1.91 5.54
CA ASP A 56 8.85 -1.23 6.36
C ASP A 56 7.71 -0.76 5.48
N PHE A 57 6.47 -1.04 5.91
CA PHE A 57 5.24 -0.69 5.20
C PHE A 57 4.42 0.25 6.07
N PHE A 58 3.86 1.30 5.47
CA PHE A 58 3.16 2.36 6.17
C PHE A 58 1.71 2.47 5.74
N PHE A 59 0.80 2.52 6.71
CA PHE A 59 -0.64 2.64 6.50
C PHE A 59 -1.18 3.80 7.33
N ALA A 60 -2.14 4.53 6.77
CA ALA A 60 -2.91 5.53 7.48
C ALA A 60 -4.37 5.07 7.57
N LEU A 61 -4.90 4.96 8.77
CA LEU A 61 -6.19 4.34 9.06
C LEU A 61 -7.11 5.27 9.86
N PRO A 62 -8.45 5.19 9.64
CA PRO A 62 -9.39 6.12 10.25
C PRO A 62 -9.78 5.81 11.69
N SER A 63 -9.60 4.56 12.16
CA SER A 63 -10.06 4.12 13.47
C SER A 63 -9.21 2.99 14.06
N GLU A 64 -9.35 2.74 15.35
CA GLU A 64 -8.72 1.59 16.01
C GLU A 64 -9.22 0.26 15.46
N ALA A 65 -10.51 0.17 15.13
CA ALA A 65 -11.09 -1.03 14.53
C ALA A 65 -10.47 -1.34 13.17
N ALA A 66 -10.23 -0.31 12.34
CA ALA A 66 -9.52 -0.43 11.07
C ALA A 66 -8.07 -0.90 11.28
N CYS A 67 -7.37 -0.34 12.25
CA CYS A 67 -6.02 -0.79 12.64
C CYS A 67 -6.01 -2.26 13.04
N ALA A 68 -6.94 -2.69 13.88
CA ALA A 68 -7.04 -4.07 14.34
C ALA A 68 -7.29 -5.03 13.17
N GLN A 69 -8.14 -4.65 12.23
CA GLN A 69 -8.43 -5.44 11.03
C GLN A 69 -7.19 -5.63 10.16
N VAL A 70 -6.48 -4.55 9.86
CA VAL A 70 -5.26 -4.58 9.04
C VAL A 70 -4.14 -5.31 9.77
N GLN A 71 -3.98 -5.06 11.06
CA GLN A 71 -2.98 -5.71 11.91
C GLN A 71 -3.15 -7.23 11.90
N ARG A 72 -4.36 -7.74 12.09
CA ARG A 72 -4.63 -9.18 12.07
C ARG A 72 -4.27 -9.82 10.73
N ALA A 73 -4.61 -9.16 9.63
CA ALA A 73 -4.29 -9.64 8.29
C ALA A 73 -2.78 -9.72 8.05
N LEU A 74 -2.04 -8.71 8.50
CA LEU A 74 -0.59 -8.66 8.35
C LEU A 74 0.15 -9.64 9.27
N GLU A 75 -0.28 -9.75 10.53
CA GLU A 75 0.30 -10.71 11.48
C GLU A 75 0.10 -12.15 11.01
N ALA A 76 -1.04 -12.45 10.39
CA ALA A 76 -1.30 -13.77 9.80
C ALA A 76 -0.32 -14.13 8.67
N GLU A 77 0.26 -13.13 8.01
CA GLU A 77 1.29 -13.29 6.97
C GLU A 77 2.73 -13.23 7.53
N GLY A 78 2.89 -13.08 8.82
CA GLY A 78 4.19 -13.07 9.49
C GLY A 78 4.86 -11.71 9.61
N PHE A 79 4.11 -10.61 9.43
CA PHE A 79 4.63 -9.26 9.64
C PHE A 79 4.65 -8.88 11.10
N ASN A 80 5.65 -8.09 11.49
CA ASN A 80 5.67 -7.39 12.77
C ASN A 80 4.90 -6.10 12.61
N VAL A 81 3.90 -5.86 13.44
CA VAL A 81 3.00 -4.72 13.31
C VAL A 81 3.05 -3.84 14.54
N ASP A 82 3.16 -2.54 14.34
CA ASP A 82 3.10 -1.52 15.37
C ASP A 82 2.11 -0.43 14.95
N ALA A 83 1.19 -0.07 15.83
CA ALA A 83 0.17 0.93 15.58
C ALA A 83 0.34 2.10 16.54
N LYS A 84 0.29 3.33 16.01
CA LYS A 84 0.40 4.57 16.77
C LYS A 84 -0.77 5.49 16.46
N ALA A 85 -1.32 6.11 17.49
CA ALA A 85 -2.27 7.20 17.32
C ALA A 85 -1.50 8.49 17.03
N VAL A 86 -1.85 9.15 15.93
CA VAL A 86 -1.31 10.46 15.54
C VAL A 86 -2.47 11.45 15.50
N PRO A 87 -2.79 12.11 16.63
CA PRO A 87 -4.03 12.89 16.76
C PRO A 87 -4.07 14.16 15.90
N GLU A 88 -2.98 14.54 15.26
CA GLU A 88 -2.88 15.78 14.50
C GLU A 88 -3.28 15.66 13.02
N THR A 89 -3.47 14.45 12.51
CA THR A 89 -3.92 14.24 11.12
C THR A 89 -5.42 13.99 11.09
N ALA A 90 -6.18 14.96 10.60
CA ALA A 90 -7.64 15.01 10.72
C ALA A 90 -8.39 13.86 10.05
N ASP A 91 -7.88 13.31 8.94
CA ASP A 91 -8.59 12.30 8.15
C ASP A 91 -8.25 10.85 8.54
N HIS A 92 -7.00 10.60 8.93
CA HIS A 92 -6.53 9.28 9.32
C HIS A 92 -5.63 9.37 10.55
N PRO A 93 -6.24 9.42 11.76
CA PRO A 93 -5.50 9.68 13.01
C PRO A 93 -4.66 8.50 13.50
N PHE A 94 -4.71 7.35 12.84
CA PHE A 94 -3.94 6.17 13.21
C PHE A 94 -2.91 5.84 12.14
N SER A 95 -1.66 5.67 12.54
CA SER A 95 -0.58 5.21 11.69
C SER A 95 -0.23 3.78 12.07
N LEU A 96 -0.20 2.89 11.10
CA LEU A 96 0.20 1.50 11.27
C LEU A 96 1.48 1.24 10.50
N HIS A 97 2.45 0.66 11.17
CA HIS A 97 3.74 0.30 10.61
C HIS A 97 3.90 -1.23 10.67
N ALA A 98 4.17 -1.84 9.53
CA ALA A 98 4.44 -3.26 9.42
C ALA A 98 5.85 -3.48 8.89
N SER A 99 6.56 -4.47 9.40
CA SER A 99 7.91 -4.79 8.96
C SER A 99 8.12 -6.29 8.77
N LYS A 100 8.90 -6.64 7.77
CA LYS A 100 9.30 -8.01 7.49
C LYS A 100 10.59 -8.04 6.67
N ALA A 101 11.41 -9.06 6.87
CA ALA A 101 12.57 -9.32 6.03
C ALA A 101 12.10 -9.97 4.72
N LEU A 102 12.33 -9.30 3.61
CA LEU A 102 11.88 -9.72 2.27
C LEU A 102 12.98 -9.55 1.23
N ARG A 103 13.01 -10.43 0.25
CA ARG A 103 13.79 -10.24 -0.96
C ARG A 103 13.10 -9.22 -1.85
N LEU A 104 13.84 -8.25 -2.35
CA LEU A 104 13.30 -7.19 -3.19
C LEU A 104 13.25 -7.65 -4.66
N SER A 105 12.09 -8.14 -5.05
CA SER A 105 11.75 -8.46 -6.43
C SER A 105 10.69 -7.49 -6.92
N ILE A 106 10.86 -6.93 -8.12
CA ILE A 106 9.90 -5.98 -8.69
C ILE A 106 8.49 -6.56 -8.78
N PRO A 107 8.27 -7.79 -9.34
CA PRO A 107 6.93 -8.34 -9.38
C PRO A 107 6.34 -8.63 -8.01
N ASP A 108 7.12 -9.11 -7.05
CA ASP A 108 6.65 -9.40 -5.71
C ASP A 108 6.25 -8.13 -4.95
N MET A 109 7.05 -7.06 -5.07
CA MET A 109 6.74 -5.78 -4.43
C MET A 109 5.52 -5.10 -5.05
N ARG A 110 5.32 -5.23 -6.36
CA ARG A 110 4.10 -4.76 -7.03
C ARG A 110 2.86 -5.48 -6.52
N GLU A 111 2.93 -6.79 -6.37
CA GLU A 111 1.84 -7.59 -5.84
C GLU A 111 1.50 -7.19 -4.40
N LEU A 112 2.50 -7.03 -3.55
CA LEU A 112 2.33 -6.58 -2.17
C LEU A 112 1.73 -5.18 -2.11
N THR A 113 2.22 -4.25 -2.90
CA THR A 113 1.68 -2.88 -2.98
C THR A 113 0.21 -2.88 -3.36
N GLN A 114 -0.17 -3.69 -4.35
CA GLN A 114 -1.56 -3.82 -4.78
C GLN A 114 -2.43 -4.41 -3.67
N ARG A 115 -2.01 -5.50 -3.06
CA ARG A 115 -2.72 -6.15 -1.95
C ARG A 115 -2.89 -5.22 -0.76
N PHE A 116 -1.85 -4.50 -0.38
CA PHE A 116 -1.88 -3.59 0.75
C PHE A 116 -2.72 -2.35 0.49
N SER A 117 -2.71 -1.85 -0.74
CA SER A 117 -3.62 -0.78 -1.16
C SER A 117 -5.08 -1.20 -1.05
N GLU A 118 -5.41 -2.42 -1.48
CA GLU A 118 -6.76 -2.99 -1.37
C GLU A 118 -7.14 -3.26 0.09
N LEU A 119 -6.23 -3.78 0.90
CA LEU A 119 -6.45 -4.03 2.32
C LEU A 119 -6.73 -2.73 3.07
N ALA A 120 -5.93 -1.69 2.85
CA ALA A 120 -6.13 -0.38 3.45
C ALA A 120 -7.47 0.24 3.02
N ALA A 121 -7.80 0.16 1.73
CA ALA A 121 -9.06 0.67 1.20
C ALA A 121 -10.27 -0.07 1.79
N SER A 122 -10.18 -1.38 2.01
CA SER A 122 -11.23 -2.17 2.64
C SER A 122 -11.50 -1.76 4.10
N ALA A 123 -10.50 -1.24 4.77
CA ALA A 123 -10.60 -0.71 6.14
C ALA A 123 -10.92 0.80 6.18
N GLY A 124 -11.14 1.42 5.02
CA GLY A 124 -11.42 2.86 4.91
C GLY A 124 -10.19 3.74 5.02
N GLY A 125 -9.01 3.18 4.93
CA GLY A 125 -7.73 3.86 5.06
C GLY A 125 -6.95 3.99 3.76
N ARG A 126 -5.65 4.27 3.92
CA ARG A 126 -4.72 4.50 2.82
C ARG A 126 -3.41 3.77 3.07
N TYR A 127 -2.86 3.17 2.03
CA TYR A 127 -1.49 2.65 2.03
C TYR A 127 -0.53 3.73 1.57
N ASP A 128 0.45 4.08 2.41
CA ASP A 128 1.36 5.20 2.17
C ASP A 128 2.69 4.81 1.51
N GLY A 129 2.95 3.53 1.31
CA GLY A 129 4.16 3.04 0.66
C GLY A 129 5.05 2.22 1.57
N TRP A 130 6.25 1.94 1.07
CA TRP A 130 7.24 1.13 1.78
C TRP A 130 8.63 1.77 1.70
N ALA A 131 9.49 1.41 2.65
CA ALA A 131 10.89 1.76 2.66
C ALA A 131 11.71 0.51 3.00
N ALA A 132 12.89 0.38 2.42
CA ALA A 132 13.82 -0.69 2.75
C ALA A 132 15.10 -0.10 3.34
N ALA A 133 15.49 -0.63 4.51
CA ALA A 133 16.77 -0.32 5.10
C ALA A 133 17.79 -1.37 4.71
N ASP A 134 19.05 -0.97 4.57
CA ASP A 134 20.15 -1.93 4.45
C ASP A 134 20.11 -2.91 5.62
N ASN A 135 20.32 -4.18 5.30
CA ASN A 135 20.30 -5.24 6.30
C ASN A 135 21.29 -4.92 7.43
N PRO A 136 20.82 -4.73 8.68
CA PRO A 136 21.70 -4.43 9.79
C PRO A 136 22.74 -5.52 10.09
N GLN A 137 22.57 -6.73 9.52
CA GLN A 137 23.56 -7.81 9.63
C GLN A 137 24.84 -7.56 8.82
N ARG A 138 24.86 -6.54 7.92
CA ARG A 138 26.06 -6.16 7.18
C ARG A 138 27.11 -5.47 8.06
N PHE A 139 26.71 -4.98 9.22
CA PHE A 139 27.58 -4.22 10.11
C PHE A 139 27.96 -4.95 11.40
N SER A 140 27.50 -6.17 11.60
CA SER A 140 27.93 -7.02 12.72
C SER A 140 29.02 -7.98 12.25
N VAL A 141 30.21 -7.42 12.13
CA VAL A 141 31.43 -8.22 12.09
C VAL A 141 32.14 -8.05 13.41
#